data_d4f5beb470b6598cce3dfdfedfa71e7a
#
_entry.id   d4f5beb470b6598cce3dfdfedfa71e7a
#
_cell.length_a   1.000
_cell.length_b   1.000
_cell.length_c   1.000
_cell.angle_alpha   90.00
_cell.angle_beta   90.00
_cell.angle_gamma   90.00
#
_symmetry.space_group_name_H-M   'P 1'
#
loop_
_entity.id
_entity.type
_entity.pdbx_description
1 polymer ?
#
loop_
_entity_poly.entity_id
_entity_poly.type
_entity_poly.pdbx_seq_one_letter_code
_entity_poly.pdbx_strand_id
1 'polypeptide(L)'
;MLQMLPLIFDEPDADLCLPARLKPNRNLARTGGNKILVIDDDQILCLGIDTRLKANDYNPCFAHDAESALSTALAEMPDLIILDIGLPGHDGYFVMQSFNAYPELVDVPVIVLTGLDGFTHQRRCSDAGARRFFEKPVTNLRLMTAIRQLVG
;
A
#
# COMPACT_ATOMS: atom_id res chain seq x y z
N MET A 1 -5.39 -1.58 -30.34
CA MET A 1 -4.12 -2.16 -29.93
C MET A 1 -3.76 -1.68 -28.54
N LEU A 2 -3.57 -2.57 -27.67
CA LEU A 2 -3.22 -2.25 -26.31
C LEU A 2 -1.79 -1.76 -26.25
N GLN A 3 -1.62 -0.48 -26.02
CA GLN A 3 -0.32 0.01 -25.65
C GLN A 3 -0.07 -0.33 -24.18
N MET A 4 0.92 -1.13 -23.96
CA MET A 4 1.48 -1.25 -22.63
C MET A 4 2.20 0.03 -22.32
N LEU A 5 1.55 0.91 -21.60
CA LEU A 5 2.23 2.06 -21.06
C LEU A 5 3.28 1.58 -20.06
N PRO A 6 4.50 2.10 -20.14
CA PRO A 6 5.48 1.78 -19.12
C PRO A 6 4.93 2.20 -17.79
N LEU A 7 5.04 1.31 -16.83
CA LEU A 7 4.67 1.59 -15.47
C LEU A 7 5.68 2.58 -14.92
N ILE A 8 5.28 3.83 -14.87
CA ILE A 8 6.08 4.86 -14.27
C ILE A 8 5.49 5.09 -12.89
N PHE A 9 6.10 4.53 -11.93
CA PHE A 9 5.81 4.81 -10.56
C PHE A 9 6.49 6.09 -10.20
N ASP A 10 6.55 6.69 -9.32
CA ASP A 10 7.36 7.85 -8.96
C ASP A 10 7.02 9.16 -9.65
N GLU A 11 6.17 9.14 -10.63
CA GLU A 11 5.65 10.34 -11.26
C GLU A 11 4.35 10.75 -10.58
N PRO A 12 4.13 12.05 -10.31
CA PRO A 12 2.92 12.48 -9.61
C PRO A 12 1.63 12.11 -10.32
N ASP A 13 1.69 11.99 -11.63
CA ASP A 13 0.53 11.67 -12.46
C ASP A 13 0.51 10.23 -12.94
N ALA A 14 1.51 9.49 -12.59
CA ALA A 14 1.68 8.19 -13.14
C ALA A 14 0.95 7.23 -12.25
N ASP A 15 -0.15 6.86 -12.65
CA ASP A 15 0.10 5.59 -12.82
C ASP A 15 -0.61 4.58 -12.05
N LEU A 16 -1.81 4.65 -12.30
CA LEU A 16 -2.75 3.57 -12.07
C LEU A 16 -2.26 2.35 -12.84
N CYS A 17 -1.68 1.42 -12.13
CA CYS A 17 -1.33 0.14 -12.70
C CYS A 17 -2.57 -0.63 -13.14
N LEU A 18 -3.70 -0.41 -12.47
CA LEU A 18 -4.96 -1.07 -12.78
C LEU A 18 -6.12 -0.10 -12.59
N PRO A 19 -7.18 -0.21 -13.42
CA PRO A 19 -8.37 0.58 -13.19
C PRO A 19 -8.92 0.31 -11.79
N ALA A 20 -9.30 1.37 -11.12
CA ALA A 20 -9.95 1.25 -9.82
C ALA A 20 -11.26 0.47 -10.00
N ARG A 21 -11.33 -0.70 -9.42
CA ARG A 21 -12.61 -1.39 -9.29
C ARG A 21 -13.46 -0.60 -8.31
N LEU A 22 -14.70 -0.32 -8.70
CA LEU A 22 -15.66 0.26 -7.79
C LEU A 22 -15.89 -0.74 -6.66
N LYS A 23 -15.39 -0.39 -5.48
CA LYS A 23 -15.64 -1.18 -4.29
C LYS A 23 -16.95 -0.75 -3.67
N PRO A 24 -17.71 -1.68 -3.10
CA PRO A 24 -18.80 -1.27 -2.22
C PRO A 24 -18.20 -0.35 -1.16
N ASN A 25 -18.86 0.76 -0.95
CA ASN A 25 -18.44 1.75 0.02
C ASN A 25 -18.48 1.12 1.42
N ARG A 26 -17.32 0.65 1.87
CA ARG A 26 -17.18 0.06 3.21
C ARG A 26 -17.32 1.09 4.32
N ASN A 27 -17.39 2.37 3.95
CA ASN A 27 -17.40 3.47 4.91
C ASN A 27 -18.80 3.85 5.42
N LEU A 28 -19.86 3.28 4.88
CA LEU A 28 -21.24 3.64 5.26
C LEU A 28 -21.58 3.33 6.73
N ALA A 29 -20.75 2.57 7.44
CA ALA A 29 -21.01 2.17 8.83
C ALA A 29 -19.84 2.43 9.80
N ARG A 30 -18.78 3.11 9.36
CA ARG A 30 -17.62 3.33 10.21
C ARG A 30 -17.57 4.76 10.73
N THR A 31 -17.61 4.90 12.03
CA THR A 31 -17.23 6.14 12.72
C THR A 31 -15.71 6.23 12.73
N GLY A 32 -15.13 6.95 11.78
CA GLY A 32 -13.69 7.12 11.65
C GLY A 32 -13.25 7.06 10.20
N GLY A 33 -12.11 7.63 9.90
CA GLY A 33 -11.53 7.67 8.57
C GLY A 33 -11.12 6.28 8.04
N ASN A 34 -10.72 6.22 6.78
CA ASN A 34 -10.23 5.00 6.16
C ASN A 34 -9.06 4.40 6.96
N LYS A 35 -9.09 3.09 7.12
CA LYS A 35 -8.04 2.36 7.84
C LYS A 35 -6.89 2.04 6.90
N ILE A 36 -5.70 2.43 7.30
CA ILE A 36 -4.47 2.23 6.53
C ILE A 36 -3.54 1.30 7.31
N LEU A 37 -3.24 0.14 6.75
CA LEU A 37 -2.25 -0.77 7.34
C LEU A 37 -0.87 -0.44 6.77
N VAL A 38 0.09 -0.20 7.65
CA VAL A 38 1.49 0.03 7.29
C VAL A 38 2.32 -1.18 7.72
N ILE A 39 2.98 -1.80 6.76
CA ILE A 39 3.83 -2.98 6.98
C ILE A 39 5.28 -2.58 6.69
N ASP A 40 6.03 -2.33 7.74
CA ASP A 40 7.43 -1.90 7.67
C ASP A 40 8.11 -2.18 9.01
N ASP A 41 9.34 -2.68 8.98
CA ASP A 41 10.12 -2.95 10.18
C ASP A 41 10.79 -1.70 10.78
N ASP A 42 10.86 -0.61 10.03
CA ASP A 42 11.40 0.66 10.49
C ASP A 42 10.38 1.40 11.35
N GLN A 43 10.54 1.29 12.67
CA GLN A 43 9.61 1.89 13.63
C GLN A 43 9.64 3.43 13.61
N ILE A 44 10.78 4.04 13.28
CA ILE A 44 10.89 5.50 13.18
C ILE A 44 10.09 6.00 11.98
N LEU A 45 10.22 5.32 10.85
CA LEU A 45 9.43 5.62 9.67
C LEU A 45 7.93 5.47 9.97
N CYS A 46 7.55 4.41 10.66
CA CYS A 46 6.17 4.16 11.05
C CYS A 46 5.60 5.28 11.92
N LEU A 47 6.38 5.81 12.86
CA LEU A 47 5.97 6.95 13.67
C LEU A 47 5.69 8.20 12.81
N GLY A 48 6.54 8.46 11.84
CA GLY A 48 6.35 9.58 10.93
C GLY A 48 5.10 9.42 10.07
N ILE A 49 4.86 8.22 9.58
CA ILE A 49 3.66 7.92 8.79
C ILE A 49 2.41 7.99 9.66
N ASP A 50 2.46 7.47 10.89
CA ASP A 50 1.35 7.55 11.85
C ASP A 50 0.88 8.99 12.04
N THR A 51 1.81 9.89 12.30
CA THR A 51 1.52 11.30 12.50
C THR A 51 0.85 11.92 11.27
N ARG A 52 1.36 11.61 10.08
CA ARG A 52 0.82 12.15 8.83
C ARG A 52 -0.57 11.59 8.51
N LEU A 53 -0.77 10.31 8.72
CA LEU A 53 -2.07 9.68 8.48
C LEU A 53 -3.14 10.23 9.41
N LYS A 54 -2.84 10.35 10.69
CA LYS A 54 -3.77 10.91 11.67
C LYS A 54 -4.09 12.38 11.37
N ALA A 55 -3.11 13.16 10.94
CA ALA A 55 -3.32 14.56 10.56
C ALA A 55 -4.23 14.70 9.33
N ASN A 56 -4.41 13.65 8.54
CA ASN A 56 -5.29 13.62 7.37
C ASN A 56 -6.55 12.78 7.59
N ASP A 57 -6.91 12.56 8.84
CA ASP A 57 -8.13 11.85 9.25
C ASP A 57 -8.18 10.37 8.83
N TYR A 58 -7.02 9.75 8.62
CA TYR A 58 -6.91 8.32 8.43
C TYR A 58 -6.69 7.60 9.76
N ASN A 59 -7.04 6.33 9.79
CA ASN A 59 -6.87 5.48 10.96
C ASN A 59 -5.76 4.44 10.69
N PRO A 60 -4.51 4.72 11.14
CA PRO A 60 -3.40 3.81 10.87
C PRO A 60 -3.37 2.61 11.80
N CYS A 61 -2.93 1.47 11.28
CA CYS A 61 -2.51 0.31 12.03
C CYS A 61 -1.21 -0.23 11.44
N PHE A 62 -0.46 -1.02 12.20
CA PHE A 62 0.90 -1.38 11.86
C PHE A 62 1.17 -2.87 12.02
N ALA A 63 2.02 -3.39 11.14
CA ALA A 63 2.69 -4.68 11.28
C ALA A 63 4.17 -4.49 10.94
N HIS A 64 5.06 -5.13 11.68
CA HIS A 64 6.49 -4.88 11.54
C HIS A 64 7.26 -6.04 10.91
N ASP A 65 6.59 -7.11 10.57
CA ASP A 65 7.18 -8.28 9.92
C ASP A 65 6.17 -8.97 8.99
N ALA A 66 6.69 -9.88 8.19
CA ALA A 66 5.87 -10.60 7.23
C ALA A 66 4.86 -11.56 7.88
N GLU A 67 5.20 -12.13 9.03
CA GLU A 67 4.33 -13.06 9.73
C GLU A 67 3.08 -12.37 10.26
N SER A 68 3.27 -11.22 10.90
CA SER A 68 2.16 -10.45 11.46
C SER A 68 1.37 -9.69 10.40
N ALA A 69 1.95 -9.47 9.21
CA ALA A 69 1.31 -8.68 8.15
C ALA A 69 -0.04 -9.26 7.73
N LEU A 70 -0.09 -10.55 7.42
CA LEU A 70 -1.32 -11.19 6.98
C LEU A 70 -2.37 -11.27 8.09
N SER A 71 -1.96 -11.68 9.29
CA SER A 71 -2.88 -11.77 10.44
C SER A 71 -3.44 -10.41 10.82
N THR A 72 -2.62 -9.37 10.78
CA THR A 72 -3.07 -8.00 11.04
C THR A 72 -4.03 -7.52 9.96
N ALA A 73 -3.71 -7.79 8.68
CA ALA A 73 -4.59 -7.41 7.58
C ALA A 73 -5.96 -8.07 7.69
N LEU A 74 -6.01 -9.34 8.05
CA LEU A 74 -7.28 -10.06 8.22
C LEU A 74 -8.07 -9.57 9.44
N ALA A 75 -7.38 -9.25 10.54
CA ALA A 75 -8.02 -8.76 11.74
C ALA A 75 -8.53 -7.33 11.60
N GLU A 76 -7.73 -6.47 10.98
CA GLU A 76 -8.00 -5.03 10.89
C GLU A 76 -8.86 -4.65 9.69
N MET A 77 -8.88 -5.48 8.65
CA MET A 77 -9.64 -5.23 7.41
C MET A 77 -9.38 -3.83 6.86
N PRO A 78 -8.13 -3.51 6.49
CA PRO A 78 -7.78 -2.17 6.05
C PRO A 78 -8.41 -1.81 4.71
N ASP A 79 -8.53 -0.51 4.48
CA ASP A 79 -8.99 0.04 3.19
C ASP A 79 -7.83 0.23 2.21
N LEU A 80 -6.61 0.31 2.72
CA LEU A 80 -5.37 0.42 1.95
C LEU A 80 -4.20 -0.14 2.75
N ILE A 81 -3.23 -0.70 2.05
CA ILE A 81 -2.00 -1.23 2.64
C ILE A 81 -0.79 -0.49 2.07
N ILE A 82 0.10 -0.04 2.94
CA ILE A 82 1.43 0.46 2.58
C ILE A 82 2.43 -0.62 2.99
N LEU A 83 3.20 -1.12 2.03
CA LEU A 83 4.05 -2.28 2.22
C LEU A 83 5.49 -1.98 1.82
N ASP A 84 6.44 -2.24 2.71
CA ASP A 84 7.85 -2.35 2.37
C ASP A 84 8.16 -3.77 1.91
N ILE A 85 8.67 -3.93 0.69
CA ILE A 85 9.07 -5.23 0.16
C ILE A 85 10.43 -5.69 0.66
N GLY A 86 11.20 -4.81 1.31
CA GLY A 86 12.50 -5.12 1.88
C GLY A 86 12.45 -5.63 3.32
N LEU A 87 11.37 -6.29 3.73
CA LEU A 87 11.24 -6.82 5.09
C LEU A 87 12.30 -7.90 5.37
N PRO A 88 12.92 -7.88 6.56
CA PRO A 88 13.90 -8.90 6.90
C PRO A 88 13.26 -10.28 7.00
N GLY A 89 13.99 -11.28 6.51
CA GLY A 89 13.61 -12.69 6.64
C GLY A 89 12.56 -13.19 5.67
N HIS A 90 11.84 -12.32 4.99
CA HIS A 90 10.81 -12.72 4.02
C HIS A 90 10.76 -11.76 2.84
N ASP A 91 10.45 -12.32 1.69
CA ASP A 91 10.21 -11.56 0.48
C ASP A 91 8.86 -10.83 0.57
N GLY A 92 8.87 -9.51 0.49
CA GLY A 92 7.64 -8.70 0.51
C GLY A 92 6.69 -9.01 -0.63
N TYR A 93 7.19 -9.55 -1.74
CA TYR A 93 6.33 -10.04 -2.83
C TYR A 93 5.47 -11.22 -2.37
N PHE A 94 6.04 -12.08 -1.55
CA PHE A 94 5.29 -13.19 -0.97
C PHE A 94 4.16 -12.68 -0.07
N VAL A 95 4.42 -11.67 0.72
CA VAL A 95 3.40 -11.02 1.54
C VAL A 95 2.27 -10.49 0.66
N MET A 96 2.62 -9.78 -0.41
CA MET A 96 1.64 -9.21 -1.34
C MET A 96 0.82 -10.31 -2.03
N GLN A 97 1.48 -11.40 -2.45
CA GLN A 97 0.79 -12.55 -3.05
C GLN A 97 -0.15 -13.24 -2.06
N SER A 98 0.22 -13.30 -0.78
CA SER A 98 -0.62 -13.93 0.23
C SER A 98 -1.97 -13.22 0.40
N PHE A 99 -2.02 -11.92 0.17
CA PHE A 99 -3.27 -11.17 0.22
C PHE A 99 -4.26 -11.61 -0.88
N ASN A 100 -3.75 -12.06 -2.01
CA ASN A 100 -4.60 -12.51 -3.13
C ASN A 100 -5.32 -13.83 -2.84
N ALA A 101 -4.87 -14.58 -1.85
CA ALA A 101 -5.51 -15.82 -1.44
C ALA A 101 -6.77 -15.61 -0.60
N TYR A 102 -7.01 -14.38 -0.15
CA TYR A 102 -8.13 -14.05 0.73
C TYR A 102 -9.10 -13.09 0.05
N PRO A 103 -10.36 -13.48 -0.13
CA PRO A 103 -11.37 -12.62 -0.76
C PRO A 103 -11.50 -11.25 -0.08
N GLU A 104 -11.29 -11.21 1.22
CA GLU A 104 -11.37 -9.98 2.02
C GLU A 104 -10.27 -8.98 1.70
N LEU A 105 -9.13 -9.45 1.19
CA LEU A 105 -7.95 -8.64 0.95
C LEU A 105 -7.61 -8.44 -0.53
N VAL A 106 -8.12 -9.29 -1.40
CA VAL A 106 -7.74 -9.31 -2.82
C VAL A 106 -7.94 -7.97 -3.52
N ASP A 107 -8.94 -7.21 -3.12
CA ASP A 107 -9.25 -5.91 -3.72
C ASP A 107 -8.70 -4.72 -2.94
N VAL A 108 -8.02 -4.95 -1.82
CA VAL A 108 -7.42 -3.86 -1.04
C VAL A 108 -6.21 -3.32 -1.80
N PRO A 109 -6.17 -2.02 -2.13
CA PRO A 109 -5.05 -1.46 -2.86
C PRO A 109 -3.78 -1.47 -2.01
N VAL A 110 -2.66 -1.81 -2.65
CA VAL A 110 -1.33 -1.83 -2.02
C VAL A 110 -0.45 -0.75 -2.64
N ILE A 111 0.11 0.10 -1.79
CA ILE A 111 1.18 1.02 -2.15
C ILE A 111 2.49 0.40 -1.64
N VAL A 112 3.44 0.19 -2.54
CA VAL A 112 4.78 -0.24 -2.14
C VAL A 112 5.62 1.00 -1.84
N LEU A 113 6.24 1.02 -0.68
CA LEU A 113 7.15 2.08 -0.24
C LEU A 113 8.42 1.43 0.28
N THR A 114 9.49 1.45 -0.52
CA THR A 114 10.70 0.69 -0.21
C THR A 114 11.97 1.47 -0.49
N GLY A 115 13.04 1.13 0.24
CA GLY A 115 14.39 1.61 -0.04
C GLY A 115 15.13 0.80 -1.10
N LEU A 116 14.54 -0.28 -1.61
CA LEU A 116 15.14 -1.09 -2.67
C LEU A 116 15.08 -0.35 -4.01
N ASP A 117 16.00 -0.72 -4.91
CA ASP A 117 16.08 -0.12 -6.24
C ASP A 117 14.75 -0.25 -7.00
N GLY A 118 14.15 0.89 -7.29
CA GLY A 118 12.87 0.97 -7.96
C GLY A 118 12.89 0.44 -9.38
N PHE A 119 14.00 0.65 -10.10
CA PHE A 119 14.12 0.19 -11.47
C PHE A 119 14.00 -1.34 -11.57
N THR A 120 14.62 -2.07 -10.63
CA THR A 120 14.59 -3.53 -10.61
C THR A 120 13.25 -4.07 -10.11
N HIS A 121 12.65 -3.43 -9.11
CA HIS A 121 11.51 -3.98 -8.39
C HIS A 121 10.16 -3.47 -8.88
N GLN A 122 10.12 -2.35 -9.57
CA GLN A 122 8.91 -1.68 -10.00
C GLN A 122 7.95 -2.60 -10.76
N ARG A 123 8.45 -3.24 -11.80
CA ARG A 123 7.65 -4.12 -12.64
C ARG A 123 7.15 -5.34 -11.87
N ARG A 124 8.01 -5.91 -11.04
CA ARG A 124 7.64 -7.07 -10.23
C ARG A 124 6.54 -6.71 -9.22
N CYS A 125 6.62 -5.53 -8.63
CA CYS A 125 5.57 -5.04 -7.74
C CYS A 125 4.24 -4.87 -8.46
N SER A 126 4.28 -4.30 -9.66
CA SER A 126 3.08 -4.13 -10.47
C SER A 126 2.46 -5.46 -10.86
N ASP A 127 3.27 -6.42 -11.30
CA ASP A 127 2.81 -7.75 -11.66
C ASP A 127 2.20 -8.48 -10.46
N ALA A 128 2.69 -8.21 -9.26
CA ALA A 128 2.16 -8.74 -8.02
C ALA A 128 0.89 -8.03 -7.53
N GLY A 129 0.47 -6.96 -8.20
CA GLY A 129 -0.79 -6.25 -7.92
C GLY A 129 -0.65 -4.93 -7.19
N ALA A 130 0.56 -4.39 -7.02
CA ALA A 130 0.74 -3.07 -6.43
C ALA A 130 0.07 -1.98 -7.29
N ARG A 131 -0.62 -1.06 -6.62
CA ARG A 131 -1.28 0.07 -7.30
C ARG A 131 -0.36 1.26 -7.48
N ARG A 132 0.59 1.43 -6.57
CA ARG A 132 1.61 2.49 -6.60
C ARG A 132 2.92 1.93 -6.08
N PHE A 133 4.00 2.53 -6.53
CA PHE A 133 5.34 2.20 -6.07
C PHE A 133 6.11 3.49 -5.81
N PHE A 134 6.70 3.61 -4.62
CA PHE A 134 7.57 4.73 -4.27
C PHE A 134 8.87 4.23 -3.69
N GLU A 135 9.98 4.85 -4.10
CA GLU A 135 11.25 4.70 -3.40
C GLU A 135 11.30 5.63 -2.19
N LYS A 136 11.86 5.12 -1.10
CA LYS A 136 12.15 5.96 0.07
C LYS A 136 13.35 6.88 -0.23
N PRO A 137 13.33 8.12 0.20
CA PRO A 137 12.24 8.79 0.93
C PRO A 137 11.13 9.29 0.01
N VAL A 138 9.89 9.21 0.44
CA VAL A 138 8.76 9.77 -0.28
C VAL A 138 8.27 11.03 0.45
N THR A 139 7.90 12.06 -0.31
CA THR A 139 7.34 13.26 0.28
C THR A 139 5.94 13.01 0.83
N ASN A 140 5.58 13.77 1.86
CA ASN A 140 4.24 13.69 2.44
C ASN A 140 3.16 13.96 1.38
N LEU A 141 3.37 14.96 0.54
CA LEU A 141 2.41 15.31 -0.51
C LEU A 141 2.16 14.15 -1.48
N ARG A 142 3.21 13.50 -1.94
CA ARG A 142 3.10 12.38 -2.88
C ARG A 142 2.37 11.19 -2.26
N LEU A 143 2.74 10.84 -1.04
CA LEU A 143 2.13 9.70 -0.35
C LEU A 143 0.65 9.98 -0.05
N MET A 144 0.33 11.13 0.51
CA MET A 144 -1.06 11.48 0.82
C MET A 144 -1.91 11.62 -0.43
N THR A 145 -1.37 12.15 -1.52
CA THR A 145 -2.07 12.22 -2.80
C THR A 145 -2.42 10.83 -3.33
N ALA A 146 -1.45 9.90 -3.29
CA ALA A 146 -1.70 8.52 -3.72
C ALA A 146 -2.78 7.84 -2.88
N ILE A 147 -2.74 8.03 -1.57
CA ILE A 147 -3.75 7.46 -0.66
C ILE A 147 -5.13 8.01 -1.00
N ARG A 148 -5.27 9.33 -1.15
CA ARG A 148 -6.56 9.96 -1.50
C ARG A 148 -7.10 9.45 -2.84
N GLN A 149 -6.23 9.25 -3.82
CA GLN A 149 -6.64 8.74 -5.12
C GLN A 149 -7.18 7.31 -5.05
N LEU A 150 -6.69 6.52 -4.11
CA LEU A 150 -7.05 5.11 -3.98
C LEU A 150 -8.23 4.86 -3.03
N VAL A 151 -8.38 5.67 -1.99
CA VAL A 151 -9.43 5.44 -0.98
C VAL A 151 -10.32 6.64 -0.70
N GLY A 152 -9.96 7.80 -1.19
CA GLY A 152 -10.76 9.02 -0.99
C GLY A 152 -10.44 9.84 0.24
#